data_263f246aadf0ec35eec6f14d47a2947f
#
_entry.id   263f246aadf0ec35eec6f14d47a2947f
#
_cell.length_a   1.000
_cell.length_b   1.000
_cell.length_c   1.000
_cell.angle_alpha   90.00
_cell.angle_beta   90.00
_cell.angle_gamma   90.00
#
_symmetry.space_group_name_H-M   'P 1'
#
loop_
_entity.id
_entity.type
_entity.pdbx_description
1 polymer ?
#
loop_
_entity_poly.entity_id
_entity_poly.type
_entity_poly.pdbx_seq_one_letter_code
_entity_poly.pdbx_strand_id
1 'polypeptide(L)'
;MELVKGIKERRSTRKFTDQAVSEDDIREIVATAAYAPSWKNTQTSRYIAVVNPEKKQEIADTCVMGFAGNQRIIGEAPVLIVETTVNERSGYERDGSFSTSKGTHWQSYDAGLAGEAFCLAAWEKGLGTVIMGIFEEEKVKEVLQIPETESVSALIALGYPEEVPEAPKRKEAEVLLKIVK
;
A
#
# COMPACT_ATOMS: atom_id res chain seq x y z
N MET A 1 -16.69 12.44 -2.19
CA MET A 1 -16.85 11.18 -2.98
C MET A 1 -18.01 10.36 -2.43
N GLU A 2 -18.78 9.66 -3.30
CA GLU A 2 -19.68 8.59 -2.82
C GLU A 2 -18.83 7.33 -2.59
N LEU A 3 -18.81 6.79 -1.39
CA LEU A 3 -17.97 5.66 -0.98
C LEU A 3 -18.06 4.45 -1.94
N VAL A 4 -19.28 4.05 -2.29
CA VAL A 4 -19.50 2.90 -3.20
C VAL A 4 -18.92 3.16 -4.58
N LYS A 5 -19.02 4.39 -5.07
CA LYS A 5 -18.43 4.81 -6.35
C LYS A 5 -16.91 4.69 -6.30
N GLY A 6 -16.26 5.23 -5.25
CA GLY A 6 -14.82 5.14 -5.09
C GLY A 6 -14.31 3.69 -5.09
N ILE A 7 -14.94 2.81 -4.31
CA ILE A 7 -14.59 1.38 -4.27
C ILE A 7 -14.72 0.72 -5.64
N LYS A 8 -15.76 1.05 -6.40
CA LYS A 8 -16.03 0.44 -7.71
C LYS A 8 -15.18 1.01 -8.84
N GLU A 9 -14.81 2.27 -8.78
CA GLU A 9 -14.13 2.99 -9.87
C GLU A 9 -12.63 3.11 -9.68
N ARG A 10 -12.10 3.03 -8.45
CA ARG A 10 -10.65 3.00 -8.23
C ARG A 10 -9.99 1.88 -9.04
N ARG A 11 -8.89 2.20 -9.70
CA ARG A 11 -8.09 1.29 -10.53
C ARG A 11 -6.64 1.25 -10.09
N SER A 12 -5.98 0.15 -10.41
CA SER A 12 -4.52 0.06 -10.33
C SER A 12 -3.90 0.82 -11.49
N THR A 13 -3.42 2.03 -11.23
CA THR A 13 -2.78 2.93 -12.19
C THR A 13 -1.33 2.53 -12.37
N ARG A 14 -0.90 2.34 -13.62
CA ARG A 14 0.46 1.90 -13.97
C ARG A 14 1.18 2.82 -14.93
N LYS A 15 0.52 3.94 -15.32
CA LYS A 15 1.08 5.02 -16.11
C LYS A 15 0.69 6.34 -15.45
N PHE A 16 1.66 7.19 -15.26
CA PHE A 16 1.50 8.44 -14.54
C PHE A 16 1.98 9.60 -15.39
N THR A 17 1.38 10.76 -15.17
CA THR A 17 1.92 12.02 -15.69
C THR A 17 3.14 12.42 -14.85
N ASP A 18 3.93 13.36 -15.35
CA ASP A 18 5.07 13.95 -14.64
C ASP A 18 4.66 15.01 -13.60
N GLN A 19 3.34 15.24 -13.43
CA GLN A 19 2.83 16.19 -12.44
C GLN A 19 3.22 15.76 -11.03
N ALA A 20 3.90 16.67 -10.31
CA ALA A 20 4.31 16.43 -8.94
C ALA A 20 3.08 16.29 -8.01
N VAL A 21 3.18 15.36 -7.06
CA VAL A 21 2.21 15.22 -5.96
C VAL A 21 2.71 16.08 -4.79
N SER A 22 1.84 16.92 -4.24
CA SER A 22 2.22 17.79 -3.11
C SER A 22 2.43 16.99 -1.81
N GLU A 23 3.34 17.45 -0.96
CA GLU A 23 3.51 16.84 0.37
C GLU A 23 2.24 16.94 1.21
N ASP A 24 1.47 18.02 1.06
CA ASP A 24 0.22 18.22 1.78
C ASP A 24 -0.82 17.17 1.35
N ASP A 25 -0.94 16.86 0.05
CA ASP A 25 -1.79 15.78 -0.41
C ASP A 25 -1.39 14.43 0.18
N ILE A 26 -0.09 14.12 0.21
CA ILE A 26 0.42 12.89 0.83
C ILE A 26 0.05 12.83 2.31
N ARG A 27 0.23 13.93 3.06
CA ARG A 27 -0.13 14.03 4.48
C ARG A 27 -1.61 13.81 4.73
N GLU A 28 -2.47 14.41 3.92
CA GLU A 28 -3.92 14.25 4.04
C GLU A 28 -4.38 12.82 3.70
N ILE A 29 -3.76 12.17 2.69
CA ILE A 29 -4.02 10.78 2.35
C ILE A 29 -3.65 9.87 3.52
N VAL A 30 -2.46 10.05 4.10
CA VAL A 30 -2.00 9.27 5.26
C VAL A 30 -2.90 9.52 6.48
N ALA A 31 -3.28 10.77 6.74
CA ALA A 31 -4.20 11.12 7.84
C ALA A 31 -5.56 10.43 7.69
N THR A 32 -6.05 10.30 6.44
CA THR A 32 -7.30 9.58 6.14
C THR A 32 -7.11 8.07 6.30
N ALA A 33 -6.01 7.51 5.79
CA ALA A 33 -5.69 6.09 5.90
C ALA A 33 -5.51 5.63 7.37
N ALA A 34 -5.11 6.53 8.26
CA ALA A 34 -4.98 6.24 9.70
C ALA A 34 -6.30 5.82 10.38
N TYR A 35 -7.45 6.09 9.74
CA TYR A 35 -8.76 5.60 10.21
C TYR A 35 -9.08 4.16 9.82
N ALA A 36 -8.20 3.48 9.09
CA ALA A 36 -8.36 2.05 8.83
C ALA A 36 -8.40 1.27 10.16
N PRO A 37 -9.32 0.29 10.30
CA PRO A 37 -9.35 -0.53 11.51
C PRO A 37 -8.08 -1.39 11.60
N SER A 38 -7.63 -1.64 12.82
CA SER A 38 -6.51 -2.53 13.10
C SER A 38 -6.77 -3.36 14.35
N TRP A 39 -6.04 -4.46 14.51
CA TRP A 39 -6.12 -5.32 15.70
C TRP A 39 -6.03 -4.51 16.99
N LYS A 40 -7.05 -4.59 17.85
CA LYS A 40 -7.12 -3.84 19.13
C LYS A 40 -6.74 -2.35 18.99
N ASN A 41 -6.95 -1.76 17.82
CA ASN A 41 -6.55 -0.39 17.47
C ASN A 41 -5.03 -0.14 17.63
N THR A 42 -4.21 -1.10 17.23
CA THR A 42 -2.74 -1.01 17.35
C THR A 42 -2.10 -0.02 16.39
N GLN A 43 -2.79 0.35 15.30
CA GLN A 43 -2.37 1.36 14.33
C GLN A 43 -0.92 1.15 13.87
N THR A 44 -0.62 -0.06 13.39
CA THR A 44 0.75 -0.51 13.11
C THR A 44 1.31 -0.04 11.77
N SER A 45 0.46 0.34 10.81
CA SER A 45 0.94 0.78 9.49
C SER A 45 1.70 2.11 9.55
N ARG A 46 2.78 2.20 8.76
CA ARG A 46 3.59 3.41 8.55
C ARG A 46 3.78 3.60 7.05
N TYR A 47 4.12 4.81 6.65
CA TYR A 47 4.30 5.16 5.25
C TYR A 47 5.56 5.99 5.06
N ILE A 48 6.43 5.57 4.15
CA ILE A 48 7.61 6.30 3.72
C ILE A 48 7.35 6.79 2.30
N ALA A 49 7.29 8.10 2.09
CA ALA A 49 7.14 8.69 0.77
C ALA A 49 8.51 8.96 0.15
N VAL A 50 8.85 8.19 -0.87
CA VAL A 50 10.10 8.34 -1.61
C VAL A 50 9.82 9.22 -2.83
N VAL A 51 10.20 10.50 -2.73
CA VAL A 51 10.08 11.50 -3.81
C VAL A 51 11.41 11.74 -4.51
N ASN A 52 12.52 11.36 -3.90
CA ASN A 52 13.86 11.47 -4.48
C ASN A 52 14.00 10.51 -5.67
N PRO A 53 14.27 11.01 -6.89
CA PRO A 53 14.33 10.18 -8.09
C PRO A 53 15.46 9.16 -8.07
N GLU A 54 16.61 9.50 -7.47
CA GLU A 54 17.76 8.57 -7.37
C GLU A 54 17.41 7.39 -6.44
N LYS A 55 16.75 7.67 -5.30
CA LYS A 55 16.31 6.61 -4.39
C LYS A 55 15.20 5.74 -4.98
N LYS A 56 14.26 6.33 -5.74
CA LYS A 56 13.27 5.53 -6.49
C LYS A 56 13.94 4.61 -7.50
N GLN A 57 14.91 5.15 -8.26
CA GLN A 57 15.64 4.36 -9.25
C GLN A 57 16.45 3.23 -8.59
N GLU A 58 17.12 3.50 -7.46
CA GLU A 58 17.84 2.48 -6.69
C GLU A 58 16.90 1.34 -6.27
N ILE A 59 15.70 1.65 -5.75
CA ILE A 59 14.69 0.64 -5.40
C ILE A 59 14.22 -0.13 -6.64
N ALA A 60 13.94 0.57 -7.74
CA ALA A 60 13.51 -0.05 -8.99
C ALA A 60 14.54 -1.05 -9.53
N ASP A 61 15.83 -0.70 -9.48
CA ASP A 61 16.90 -1.51 -10.05
C ASP A 61 17.29 -2.70 -9.16
N THR A 62 17.26 -2.53 -7.83
CA THR A 62 17.84 -3.49 -6.90
C THR A 62 16.84 -4.27 -6.07
N CYS A 63 15.64 -3.71 -5.80
CA CYS A 63 14.73 -4.27 -4.80
C CYS A 63 13.56 -5.07 -5.38
N VAL A 64 13.24 -4.95 -6.67
CA VAL A 64 12.02 -5.55 -7.26
C VAL A 64 12.30 -6.84 -8.04
N MET A 65 13.31 -7.58 -7.65
CA MET A 65 13.63 -8.92 -8.18
C MET A 65 13.81 -8.95 -9.71
N GLY A 66 14.26 -7.85 -10.33
CA GLY A 66 14.38 -7.71 -11.78
C GLY A 66 13.05 -7.67 -12.54
N PHE A 67 11.92 -7.50 -11.85
CA PHE A 67 10.61 -7.47 -12.50
C PHE A 67 10.40 -6.15 -13.25
N ALA A 68 10.62 -6.18 -14.57
CA ALA A 68 10.61 -5.01 -15.45
C ALA A 68 9.32 -4.16 -15.34
N GLY A 69 8.18 -4.80 -15.03
CA GLY A 69 6.91 -4.09 -14.81
C GLY A 69 6.99 -3.12 -13.64
N ASN A 70 7.51 -3.58 -12.49
CA ASN A 70 7.65 -2.75 -11.31
C ASN A 70 8.76 -1.71 -11.48
N GLN A 71 9.88 -2.07 -12.12
CA GLN A 71 10.96 -1.14 -12.43
C GLN A 71 10.44 0.08 -13.19
N ARG A 72 9.69 -0.16 -14.27
CA ARG A 72 9.08 0.90 -15.07
C ARG A 72 8.08 1.74 -14.26
N ILE A 73 7.16 1.09 -13.55
CA ILE A 73 6.12 1.78 -12.77
C ILE A 73 6.74 2.70 -11.71
N ILE A 74 7.77 2.23 -10.98
CA ILE A 74 8.46 3.01 -9.94
C ILE A 74 9.22 4.18 -10.57
N GLY A 75 9.87 3.96 -11.71
CA GLY A 75 10.59 5.00 -12.43
C GLY A 75 9.67 6.13 -12.91
N GLU A 76 8.51 5.77 -13.48
CA GLU A 76 7.54 6.72 -14.03
C GLU A 76 6.69 7.43 -12.96
N ALA A 77 6.41 6.79 -11.82
CA ALA A 77 5.57 7.39 -10.79
C ALA A 77 6.26 8.59 -10.11
N PRO A 78 5.56 9.72 -9.89
CA PRO A 78 6.11 10.86 -9.14
C PRO A 78 6.54 10.49 -7.72
N VAL A 79 5.80 9.61 -7.06
CA VAL A 79 6.05 9.17 -5.68
C VAL A 79 5.97 7.65 -5.57
N LEU A 80 6.91 7.06 -4.83
CA LEU A 80 6.79 5.70 -4.34
C LEU A 80 6.51 5.75 -2.83
N ILE A 81 5.39 5.17 -2.42
CA ILE A 81 5.08 4.96 -1.01
C ILE A 81 5.55 3.55 -0.64
N VAL A 82 6.33 3.43 0.41
CA VAL A 82 6.66 2.16 1.04
C VAL A 82 5.80 2.05 2.29
N GLU A 83 4.85 1.13 2.28
CA GLU A 83 4.03 0.82 3.43
C GLU A 83 4.77 -0.17 4.31
N THR A 84 4.98 0.17 5.59
CA THR A 84 5.58 -0.70 6.58
C THR A 84 4.60 -1.02 7.71
N THR A 85 4.89 -2.06 8.47
CA THR A 85 4.14 -2.48 9.64
C THR A 85 5.07 -2.61 10.83
N VAL A 86 4.72 -1.98 11.95
CA VAL A 86 5.42 -2.19 13.22
C VAL A 86 5.16 -3.61 13.70
N ASN A 87 6.23 -4.39 13.85
CA ASN A 87 6.20 -5.80 14.19
C ASN A 87 5.74 -6.06 15.65
N GLU A 88 5.28 -7.27 15.92
CA GLU A 88 4.96 -7.77 17.25
C GLU A 88 3.88 -6.95 17.99
N ARG A 89 2.92 -6.39 17.25
CA ARG A 89 1.78 -5.63 17.78
C ARG A 89 0.44 -6.26 17.39
N SER A 90 0.15 -6.31 16.11
CA SER A 90 -1.09 -6.88 15.61
C SER A 90 -1.06 -8.41 15.72
N GLY A 91 -2.00 -9.00 16.45
CA GLY A 91 -2.07 -10.44 16.71
C GLY A 91 -1.20 -10.93 17.87
N TYR A 92 -0.57 -10.01 18.63
CA TYR A 92 0.29 -10.35 19.76
C TYR A 92 -0.31 -9.94 21.11
N GLU A 93 0.04 -10.65 22.15
CA GLU A 93 -0.16 -10.28 23.55
C GLU A 93 1.05 -9.47 24.07
N ARG A 94 0.92 -8.91 25.28
CA ARG A 94 1.97 -8.06 25.86
C ARG A 94 3.28 -8.78 26.17
N ASP A 95 3.22 -10.09 26.35
CA ASP A 95 4.37 -10.96 26.64
C ASP A 95 5.06 -11.47 25.37
N GLY A 96 4.63 -11.00 24.17
CA GLY A 96 5.17 -11.42 22.88
C GLY A 96 4.57 -12.72 22.34
N SER A 97 3.65 -13.37 23.05
CA SER A 97 2.96 -14.55 22.54
C SER A 97 1.89 -14.18 21.50
N PHE A 98 1.53 -15.12 20.64
CA PHE A 98 0.43 -14.91 19.68
C PHE A 98 -0.93 -14.98 20.37
N SER A 99 -1.81 -14.00 20.12
CA SER A 99 -3.19 -14.02 20.58
C SER A 99 -4.04 -15.11 19.94
N THR A 100 -3.67 -15.57 18.74
CA THR A 100 -4.42 -16.59 17.97
C THR A 100 -3.49 -17.45 17.14
N SER A 101 -4.01 -18.59 16.65
CA SER A 101 -3.28 -19.50 15.74
C SER A 101 -2.89 -18.86 14.41
N LYS A 102 -3.37 -17.66 14.07
CA LYS A 102 -2.98 -16.94 12.85
C LYS A 102 -1.58 -16.31 12.95
N GLY A 103 -1.02 -16.18 14.15
CA GLY A 103 0.33 -15.62 14.34
C GLY A 103 0.48 -14.25 13.69
N THR A 104 1.53 -14.08 12.91
CA THR A 104 1.88 -12.82 12.21
C THR A 104 0.90 -12.41 11.12
N HIS A 105 -0.03 -13.28 10.68
CA HIS A 105 -0.97 -12.93 9.59
C HIS A 105 -1.88 -11.75 9.90
N TRP A 106 -2.10 -11.43 11.18
CA TRP A 106 -2.86 -10.23 11.55
C TRP A 106 -2.16 -8.94 11.16
N GLN A 107 -0.82 -8.91 11.17
CA GLN A 107 -0.04 -7.76 10.69
C GLN A 107 -0.31 -7.49 9.21
N SER A 108 -0.27 -8.53 8.39
CA SER A 108 -0.57 -8.40 6.95
C SER A 108 -2.04 -8.05 6.69
N TYR A 109 -2.96 -8.53 7.55
CA TYR A 109 -4.37 -8.19 7.45
C TYR A 109 -4.60 -6.69 7.70
N ASP A 110 -4.03 -6.15 8.78
CA ASP A 110 -4.13 -4.73 9.13
C ASP A 110 -3.48 -3.84 8.07
N ALA A 111 -2.29 -4.22 7.56
CA ALA A 111 -1.63 -3.52 6.47
C ALA A 111 -2.50 -3.47 5.20
N GLY A 112 -3.14 -4.59 4.83
CA GLY A 112 -4.04 -4.60 3.67
C GLY A 112 -5.24 -3.66 3.83
N LEU A 113 -5.78 -3.52 5.04
CA LEU A 113 -6.86 -2.56 5.33
C LEU A 113 -6.36 -1.11 5.22
N ALA A 114 -5.18 -0.82 5.75
CA ALA A 114 -4.58 0.50 5.70
C ALA A 114 -4.16 0.89 4.27
N GLY A 115 -3.59 -0.06 3.51
CA GLY A 115 -3.23 0.13 2.10
C GLY A 115 -4.45 0.42 1.22
N GLU A 116 -5.59 -0.27 1.41
CA GLU A 116 -6.81 0.06 0.66
C GLU A 116 -7.37 1.43 1.06
N ALA A 117 -7.39 1.77 2.36
CA ALA A 117 -7.80 3.10 2.80
C ALA A 117 -6.93 4.21 2.20
N PHE A 118 -5.60 3.99 2.12
CA PHE A 118 -4.67 4.87 1.44
C PHE A 118 -5.03 5.04 -0.04
N CYS A 119 -5.28 3.94 -0.75
CA CYS A 119 -5.62 3.96 -2.18
C CYS A 119 -6.94 4.69 -2.46
N LEU A 120 -7.94 4.54 -1.59
CA LEU A 120 -9.22 5.25 -1.71
C LEU A 120 -9.08 6.74 -1.40
N ALA A 121 -8.29 7.11 -0.39
CA ALA A 121 -8.01 8.50 -0.07
C ALA A 121 -7.22 9.20 -1.22
N ALA A 122 -6.28 8.51 -1.84
CA ALA A 122 -5.58 9.00 -3.03
C ALA A 122 -6.54 9.19 -4.21
N TRP A 123 -7.41 8.22 -4.45
CA TRP A 123 -8.40 8.30 -5.52
C TRP A 123 -9.37 9.49 -5.34
N GLU A 124 -9.78 9.81 -4.10
CA GLU A 124 -10.61 10.98 -3.79
C GLU A 124 -9.96 12.29 -4.24
N LYS A 125 -8.63 12.36 -4.20
CA LYS A 125 -7.85 13.51 -4.65
C LYS A 125 -7.51 13.49 -6.16
N GLY A 126 -8.07 12.54 -6.92
CA GLY A 126 -7.78 12.37 -8.34
C GLY A 126 -6.43 11.70 -8.63
N LEU A 127 -5.79 11.14 -7.60
CA LEU A 127 -4.53 10.41 -7.73
C LEU A 127 -4.78 8.93 -8.01
N GLY A 128 -3.91 8.34 -8.81
CA GLY A 128 -3.88 6.92 -9.08
C GLY A 128 -2.84 6.21 -8.23
N THR A 129 -3.12 4.94 -7.89
CA THR A 129 -2.21 4.08 -7.14
C THR A 129 -2.13 2.69 -7.74
N VAL A 130 -1.02 1.98 -7.51
CA VAL A 130 -0.93 0.53 -7.67
C VAL A 130 -0.10 -0.07 -6.56
N ILE A 131 -0.65 -1.10 -5.91
CA ILE A 131 0.03 -1.88 -4.88
C ILE A 131 0.87 -2.95 -5.57
N MET A 132 2.15 -3.05 -5.22
CA MET A 132 3.13 -3.97 -5.78
C MET A 132 3.71 -4.84 -4.66
N GLY A 133 3.64 -6.17 -4.86
CA GLY A 133 4.13 -7.16 -3.89
C GLY A 133 5.38 -7.93 -4.36
N ILE A 134 5.90 -7.65 -5.58
CA ILE A 134 7.12 -8.28 -6.07
C ILE A 134 8.30 -7.41 -5.70
N PHE A 135 8.90 -7.67 -4.54
CA PHE A 135 10.10 -7.00 -4.04
C PHE A 135 10.84 -7.88 -3.02
N GLU A 136 12.10 -7.56 -2.76
CA GLU A 136 12.92 -8.14 -1.69
C GLU A 136 12.91 -7.18 -0.50
N GLU A 137 12.24 -7.58 0.58
CA GLU A 137 12.03 -6.76 1.77
C GLU A 137 13.32 -6.22 2.35
N GLU A 138 14.33 -7.09 2.57
CA GLU A 138 15.59 -6.71 3.20
C GLU A 138 16.35 -5.65 2.40
N LYS A 139 16.29 -5.72 1.06
CA LYS A 139 16.92 -4.69 0.21
C LYS A 139 16.21 -3.33 0.33
N VAL A 140 14.87 -3.33 0.40
CA VAL A 140 14.10 -2.09 0.63
C VAL A 140 14.44 -1.49 1.99
N LYS A 141 14.54 -2.34 3.03
CA LYS A 141 14.94 -1.92 4.37
C LYS A 141 16.34 -1.30 4.37
N GLU A 142 17.29 -1.91 3.68
CA GLU A 142 18.66 -1.40 3.56
C GLU A 142 18.70 -0.03 2.87
N VAL A 143 18.06 0.10 1.69
CA VAL A 143 18.06 1.35 0.91
C VAL A 143 17.43 2.52 1.67
N LEU A 144 16.36 2.27 2.43
CA LEU A 144 15.61 3.29 3.17
C LEU A 144 15.94 3.36 4.66
N GLN A 145 16.85 2.53 5.15
CA GLN A 145 17.24 2.45 6.57
C GLN A 145 16.04 2.20 7.48
N ILE A 146 15.14 1.30 7.07
CA ILE A 146 13.95 0.92 7.84
C ILE A 146 14.42 0.07 9.03
N PRO A 147 13.97 0.36 10.26
CA PRO A 147 14.39 -0.38 11.44
C PRO A 147 13.91 -1.83 11.42
N GLU A 148 14.65 -2.75 12.09
CA GLU A 148 14.27 -4.17 12.22
C GLU A 148 12.93 -4.39 12.93
N THR A 149 12.47 -3.39 13.66
CA THR A 149 11.14 -3.41 14.31
C THR A 149 9.98 -3.21 13.34
N GLU A 150 10.27 -3.00 12.04
CA GLU A 150 9.27 -2.85 10.99
C GLU A 150 9.51 -3.83 9.85
N SER A 151 8.43 -4.31 9.26
CA SER A 151 8.40 -5.11 8.03
C SER A 151 7.83 -4.28 6.88
N VAL A 152 8.34 -4.49 5.66
CA VAL A 152 7.77 -3.85 4.46
C VAL A 152 6.55 -4.64 4.00
N SER A 153 5.37 -4.04 4.05
CA SER A 153 4.11 -4.67 3.69
C SER A 153 3.82 -4.59 2.20
N ALA A 154 4.07 -3.44 1.59
CA ALA A 154 3.83 -3.21 0.16
C ALA A 154 4.63 -2.01 -0.37
N LEU A 155 4.85 -2.00 -1.68
CA LEU A 155 5.24 -0.81 -2.43
C LEU A 155 4.00 -0.26 -3.14
N ILE A 156 3.75 1.04 -3.06
CA ILE A 156 2.58 1.68 -3.68
C ILE A 156 3.07 2.85 -4.54
N ALA A 157 2.97 2.72 -5.87
CA ALA A 157 3.21 3.86 -6.74
C ALA A 157 2.03 4.83 -6.65
N LEU A 158 2.32 6.14 -6.62
CA LEU A 158 1.36 7.21 -6.44
C LEU A 158 1.65 8.35 -7.41
N GLY A 159 0.63 8.84 -8.11
CA GLY A 159 0.73 9.97 -9.02
C GLY A 159 -0.59 10.27 -9.74
N TYR A 160 -0.60 11.30 -10.57
CA TYR A 160 -1.75 11.59 -11.42
C TYR A 160 -1.80 10.60 -12.58
N PRO A 161 -2.95 9.91 -12.81
CA PRO A 161 -3.04 8.91 -13.86
C PRO A 161 -2.98 9.55 -15.25
N GLU A 162 -2.18 9.00 -16.16
CA GLU A 162 -2.21 9.35 -17.59
C GLU A 162 -3.47 8.80 -18.24
N GLU A 163 -3.90 7.61 -17.80
CA GLU A 163 -5.12 6.94 -18.26
C GLU A 163 -5.79 6.19 -17.11
N VAL A 164 -7.10 6.07 -17.16
CA VAL A 164 -7.87 5.23 -16.22
C VAL A 164 -8.14 3.88 -16.91
N PRO A 165 -7.55 2.78 -16.44
CA PRO A 165 -7.75 1.47 -17.06
C PRO A 165 -9.21 1.00 -16.96
N GLU A 166 -9.62 0.15 -17.90
CA GLU A 166 -10.93 -0.51 -17.82
C GLU A 166 -11.04 -1.37 -16.56
N ALA A 167 -12.28 -1.48 -16.07
CA ALA A 167 -12.57 -2.31 -14.91
C ALA A 167 -12.48 -3.80 -15.28
N PRO A 168 -11.60 -4.59 -14.64
CA PRO A 168 -11.59 -6.03 -14.84
C PRO A 168 -12.88 -6.64 -14.26
N LYS A 169 -13.34 -7.75 -14.84
CA LYS A 169 -14.49 -8.50 -14.33
C LYS A 169 -14.32 -8.85 -12.85
N ARG A 170 -15.40 -8.81 -12.12
CA ARG A 170 -15.49 -9.27 -10.73
C ARG A 170 -16.34 -10.52 -10.67
N LYS A 171 -16.09 -11.36 -9.66
CA LYS A 171 -16.96 -12.49 -9.36
C LYS A 171 -18.28 -11.95 -8.83
N GLU A 172 -19.39 -12.63 -9.19
CA GLU A 172 -20.71 -12.33 -8.68
C GLU A 172 -20.81 -12.68 -7.18
N ALA A 173 -21.74 -12.03 -6.48
CA ALA A 173 -21.92 -12.22 -5.04
C ALA A 173 -22.18 -13.68 -4.67
N GLU A 174 -22.89 -14.43 -5.50
CA GLU A 174 -23.23 -15.85 -5.33
C GLU A 174 -22.02 -16.77 -5.30
N VAL A 175 -20.90 -16.34 -5.96
CA VAL A 175 -19.62 -17.08 -5.92
C VAL A 175 -18.85 -16.78 -4.65
N LEU A 176 -19.03 -15.59 -4.08
CA LEU A 176 -18.25 -15.09 -2.94
C LEU A 176 -18.93 -15.33 -1.60
N LEU A 177 -20.27 -15.48 -1.59
CA LEU A 177 -21.10 -15.52 -0.38
C LEU A 177 -21.72 -16.92 -0.20
N LYS A 178 -21.59 -17.46 1.01
CA LYS A 178 -22.37 -18.61 1.48
C LYS A 178 -23.22 -18.18 2.67
N ILE A 179 -24.53 -18.32 2.56
CA ILE A 179 -25.47 -18.07 3.66
C ILE A 179 -25.78 -19.41 4.34
N VAL A 180 -25.50 -19.51 5.63
CA VAL A 180 -25.87 -20.65 6.48
C VAL A 180 -27.10 -20.21 7.29
N LYS A 181 -28.23 -20.98 7.13
CA LYS A 181 -29.48 -20.74 7.86
C LYS A 181 -29.60 -21.72 9.01
#